data_8493b09838618001e7ed8a754f573063
#
_entry.id   8493b09838618001e7ed8a754f573063
#
_cell.length_a   1.000
_cell.length_b   1.000
_cell.length_c   1.000
_cell.angle_alpha   90.00
_cell.angle_beta   90.00
_cell.angle_gamma   90.00
#
_symmetry.space_group_name_H-M   'P 1'
#
loop_
_entity.id
_entity.type
_entity.pdbx_description
1 polymer ?
#
loop_
_entity_poly.entity_id
_entity_poly.type
_entity_poly.pdbx_seq_one_letter_code
_entity_poly.pdbx_strand_id
1 'polypeptide(L)'
;MKFMLIMRATDETIQAYQDVDFGEIMESMGKFADEMIRAGVLVATEGLDTADGVVVDYSTEPPVVTDGPYGETKELFGGFWILNVASREEAVEWARRAPMTGPGAKCEIRRITSIEEFPQDNVWIQKERAWREATGQL
;
A
#
# COMPACT_ATOMS: atom_id res chain seq x y z
N MET A 1 -1.87 -6.98 -14.82
CA MET A 1 -0.70 -6.37 -14.15
C MET A 1 -1.11 -5.92 -12.76
N LYS A 2 -0.26 -6.16 -11.76
CA LYS A 2 -0.55 -5.73 -10.39
C LYS A 2 0.17 -4.41 -10.09
N PHE A 3 -0.56 -3.52 -9.44
CA PHE A 3 -0.04 -2.24 -8.94
C PHE A 3 -0.39 -2.06 -7.48
N MET A 4 0.52 -1.51 -6.71
CA MET A 4 0.25 -1.05 -5.35
C MET A 4 0.01 0.45 -5.39
N LEU A 5 -1.12 0.86 -4.84
CA LEU A 5 -1.46 2.25 -4.56
C LEU A 5 -1.13 2.50 -3.10
N ILE A 6 -0.15 3.34 -2.86
CA ILE A 6 0.42 3.60 -1.53
C ILE A 6 -0.13 4.93 -1.02
N MET A 7 -0.87 4.89 0.08
CA MET A 7 -1.33 6.11 0.75
C MET A 7 -0.19 6.74 1.53
N ARG A 8 0.18 7.96 1.15
CA ARG A 8 1.22 8.75 1.84
C ARG A 8 0.58 9.93 2.54
N ALA A 9 0.94 10.14 3.78
CA ALA A 9 0.41 11.19 4.62
C ALA A 9 1.54 11.95 5.32
N THR A 10 1.37 13.26 5.51
CA THR A 10 2.19 14.07 6.39
C THR A 10 1.50 14.25 7.74
N ASP A 11 2.20 14.82 8.72
CA ASP A 11 1.58 15.18 10.00
C ASP A 11 0.38 16.12 9.81
N GLU A 12 0.47 17.05 8.85
CA GLU A 12 -0.64 17.95 8.49
C GLU A 12 -1.85 17.17 7.96
N THR A 13 -1.63 16.15 7.13
CA THR A 13 -2.68 15.28 6.64
C THR A 13 -3.37 14.56 7.80
N ILE A 14 -2.59 13.99 8.71
CA ILE A 14 -3.09 13.25 9.87
C ILE A 14 -3.92 14.16 10.78
N GLN A 15 -3.44 15.36 11.05
CA GLN A 15 -4.17 16.35 11.84
C GLN A 15 -5.50 16.76 11.19
N ALA A 16 -5.49 16.95 9.87
CA ALA A 16 -6.71 17.28 9.13
C ALA A 16 -7.76 16.16 9.24
N TYR A 17 -7.34 14.91 9.24
CA TYR A 17 -8.26 13.77 9.41
C TYR A 17 -8.84 13.65 10.84
N GLN A 18 -8.16 14.16 11.85
CA GLN A 18 -8.67 14.16 13.24
C GLN A 18 -9.94 15.00 13.40
N ASP A 19 -10.12 16.00 12.56
CA ASP A 19 -11.30 16.88 12.58
C ASP A 19 -12.47 16.35 11.74
N VAL A 20 -12.26 15.25 11.00
CA VAL A 20 -13.30 14.60 10.19
C VAL A 20 -13.97 13.49 10.99
N ASP A 21 -15.30 13.41 10.89
CA ASP A 21 -16.05 12.33 11.52
C ASP A 21 -15.58 10.95 10.99
N PHE A 22 -15.26 10.05 11.91
CA PHE A 22 -14.78 8.70 11.58
C PHE A 22 -15.78 7.94 10.69
N GLY A 23 -17.08 8.11 10.92
CA GLY A 23 -18.12 7.51 10.11
C GLY A 23 -18.08 7.98 8.65
N GLU A 24 -17.78 9.25 8.41
CA GLU A 24 -17.64 9.79 7.05
C GLU A 24 -16.41 9.21 6.34
N ILE A 25 -15.30 9.06 7.06
CA ILE A 25 -14.07 8.42 6.52
C ILE A 25 -14.38 6.97 6.14
N MET A 26 -15.00 6.21 7.02
CA MET A 26 -15.36 4.82 6.77
C MET A 26 -16.31 4.65 5.61
N GLU A 27 -17.29 5.55 5.48
CA GLU A 27 -18.23 5.53 4.37
C GLU A 27 -17.53 5.77 3.03
N SER A 28 -16.69 6.80 2.92
CA SER A 28 -15.98 7.13 1.68
C SER A 28 -14.97 6.06 1.28
N MET A 29 -14.22 5.53 2.23
CA MET A 29 -13.27 4.43 2.00
C MET A 29 -13.98 3.14 1.63
N GLY A 30 -15.08 2.83 2.32
CA GLY A 30 -15.90 1.65 2.05
C GLY A 30 -16.55 1.68 0.67
N LYS A 31 -17.08 2.82 0.25
CA LYS A 31 -17.64 2.99 -1.10
C LYS A 31 -16.57 2.80 -2.18
N PHE A 32 -15.39 3.37 -1.98
CA PHE A 32 -14.29 3.21 -2.91
C PHE A 32 -13.83 1.75 -3.03
N ALA A 33 -13.69 1.07 -1.90
CA ALA A 33 -13.37 -0.37 -1.88
C ALA A 33 -14.44 -1.20 -2.60
N ASP A 34 -15.72 -0.93 -2.36
CA ASP A 34 -16.84 -1.62 -3.01
C ASP A 34 -16.83 -1.43 -4.52
N GLU A 35 -16.53 -0.23 -5.02
CA GLU A 35 -16.38 0.03 -6.46
C GLU A 35 -15.28 -0.82 -7.08
N MET A 36 -14.11 -0.93 -6.43
CA MET A 36 -12.99 -1.75 -6.89
C MET A 36 -13.32 -3.25 -6.85
N ILE A 37 -14.04 -3.69 -5.81
CA ILE A 37 -14.51 -5.07 -5.68
C ILE A 37 -15.47 -5.41 -6.83
N ARG A 38 -16.46 -4.57 -7.08
CA ARG A 38 -17.43 -4.77 -8.16
C ARG A 38 -16.79 -4.76 -9.55
N ALA A 39 -15.77 -3.94 -9.73
CA ALA A 39 -14.99 -3.92 -10.97
C ALA A 39 -14.06 -5.13 -11.10
N GLY A 40 -13.90 -5.93 -10.04
CA GLY A 40 -13.04 -7.11 -10.04
C GLY A 40 -11.55 -6.79 -10.05
N VAL A 41 -11.16 -5.57 -9.66
CA VAL A 41 -9.76 -5.12 -9.72
C VAL A 41 -9.04 -5.19 -8.36
N LEU A 42 -9.76 -5.17 -7.25
CA LEU A 42 -9.15 -5.18 -5.92
C LEU A 42 -8.60 -6.57 -5.56
N VAL A 43 -7.31 -6.64 -5.25
CA VAL A 43 -6.62 -7.87 -4.79
C VAL A 43 -6.48 -7.88 -3.27
N ALA A 44 -6.03 -6.76 -2.69
CA ALA A 44 -5.84 -6.61 -1.25
C ALA A 44 -5.85 -5.13 -0.86
N THR A 45 -6.17 -4.87 0.40
CA THR A 45 -6.09 -3.53 0.99
C THR A 45 -5.88 -3.66 2.49
N GLU A 46 -5.03 -2.79 3.05
CA GLU A 46 -4.81 -2.69 4.48
C GLU A 46 -4.53 -1.23 4.87
N GLY A 47 -5.05 -0.85 6.03
CA GLY A 47 -4.65 0.37 6.72
C GLY A 47 -3.51 0.07 7.69
N LEU A 48 -2.61 1.01 7.85
CA LEU A 48 -1.49 0.91 8.79
C LEU A 48 -1.65 1.94 9.90
N ASP A 49 -1.33 1.53 11.13
CA ASP A 49 -1.26 2.46 12.24
C ASP A 49 -0.02 3.34 12.07
N THR A 50 -0.24 4.63 11.85
CA THR A 50 0.83 5.60 11.63
C THR A 50 1.57 5.98 12.92
N ALA A 51 1.01 5.65 14.09
CA ALA A 51 1.60 5.96 15.38
C ALA A 51 2.40 4.80 15.98
N ASP A 52 2.14 3.57 15.53
CA ASP A 52 2.78 2.35 16.05
C ASP A 52 3.67 1.71 14.99
N GLY A 53 4.97 1.89 15.15
CA GLY A 53 5.93 1.28 14.24
C GLY A 53 7.34 1.32 14.80
N VAL A 54 8.17 0.40 14.34
CA VAL A 54 9.59 0.35 14.62
C VAL A 54 10.37 0.27 13.32
N VAL A 55 11.59 0.78 13.33
CA VAL A 55 12.50 0.72 12.18
C VAL A 55 13.73 -0.10 12.56
N VAL A 56 14.06 -1.07 11.73
CA VAL A 56 15.32 -1.82 11.84
C VAL A 56 16.28 -1.26 10.80
N ASP A 57 17.38 -0.69 11.27
CA ASP A 57 18.42 -0.12 10.42
C ASP A 57 19.57 -1.13 10.26
N TYR A 58 19.81 -1.54 9.03
CA TYR A 58 20.82 -2.54 8.66
C TYR A 58 22.17 -1.94 8.28
N SER A 59 22.36 -0.63 8.47
CA SER A 59 23.61 0.05 8.10
C SER A 59 24.78 -0.27 9.05
N THR A 60 24.51 -0.89 10.19
CA THR A 60 25.51 -1.36 11.15
C THR A 60 25.32 -2.85 11.45
N GLU A 61 26.39 -3.47 12.02
CA GLU A 61 26.35 -4.88 12.48
C GLU A 61 26.60 -4.92 14.00
N PRO A 62 25.65 -5.39 14.83
CA PRO A 62 24.30 -5.86 14.45
C PRO A 62 23.37 -4.69 14.04
N PRO A 63 22.24 -4.98 13.36
CA PRO A 63 21.26 -3.96 13.03
C PRO A 63 20.70 -3.23 14.25
N VAL A 64 20.42 -1.95 14.09
CA VAL A 64 19.85 -1.12 15.16
C VAL A 64 18.34 -1.01 15.00
N VAL A 65 17.61 -1.23 16.10
CA VAL A 65 16.16 -1.06 16.17
C VAL A 65 15.85 0.26 16.85
N THR A 66 15.05 1.09 16.17
CA THR A 66 14.58 2.37 16.71
C THR A 66 13.05 2.38 16.75
N ASP A 67 12.49 2.85 17.88
CA ASP A 67 11.07 3.14 17.94
C ASP A 67 10.74 4.32 17.04
N GLY A 68 9.72 4.11 16.20
CA GLY A 68 9.17 5.18 15.39
C GLY A 68 8.23 6.12 16.15
N PRO A 69 7.64 7.09 15.53
CA PRO A 69 7.84 7.56 14.18
C PRO A 69 9.14 8.35 14.07
N TYR A 70 10.09 7.82 13.57
CA TYR A 70 10.70 7.96 12.34
C TYR A 70 11.48 9.23 12.17
N GLY A 71 12.00 9.82 13.21
CA GLY A 71 12.96 10.90 13.19
C GLY A 71 12.67 12.00 12.16
N GLU A 72 13.22 11.87 11.01
CA GLU A 72 13.17 12.87 9.93
C GLU A 72 12.17 12.55 8.82
N THR A 73 11.41 11.46 8.91
CA THR A 73 10.45 11.09 7.87
C THR A 73 9.26 12.03 7.89
N LYS A 74 9.12 12.84 6.84
CA LYS A 74 8.03 13.81 6.70
C LYS A 74 6.75 13.21 6.16
N GLU A 75 6.83 11.99 5.58
CA GLU A 75 5.70 11.29 5.00
C GLU A 75 5.64 9.88 5.55
N LEU A 76 4.45 9.46 5.95
CA LEU A 76 4.17 8.14 6.49
C LEU A 76 3.39 7.32 5.48
N PHE A 77 3.67 6.03 5.45
CA PHE A 77 2.93 5.04 4.69
C PHE A 77 1.68 4.66 5.50
N GLY A 78 0.52 5.23 5.17
CA GLY A 78 -0.72 5.06 5.93
C GLY A 78 -1.57 3.87 5.55
N GLY A 79 -1.25 3.19 4.45
CA GLY A 79 -2.00 2.04 3.95
C GLY A 79 -1.83 1.85 2.45
N PHE A 80 -2.49 0.83 1.91
CA PHE A 80 -2.36 0.53 0.50
C PHE A 80 -3.59 -0.19 -0.07
N TRP A 81 -3.70 -0.12 -1.39
CA TRP A 81 -4.52 -1.03 -2.21
C TRP A 81 -3.62 -1.75 -3.19
N ILE A 82 -3.85 -3.02 -3.42
CA ILE A 82 -3.26 -3.77 -4.51
C ILE A 82 -4.33 -4.03 -5.55
N LEU A 83 -4.09 -3.57 -6.77
CA LEU A 83 -5.01 -3.72 -7.90
C LEU A 83 -4.42 -4.64 -8.96
N ASN A 84 -5.28 -5.44 -9.58
CA ASN A 84 -4.97 -6.14 -10.81
C ASN A 84 -5.75 -5.48 -11.96
N VAL A 85 -5.02 -4.77 -12.81
CA VAL A 85 -5.58 -3.93 -13.88
C VAL A 85 -4.82 -4.16 -15.19
N ALA A 86 -5.39 -3.70 -16.30
CA ALA A 86 -4.81 -3.90 -17.62
C ALA A 86 -3.58 -3.04 -17.89
N SER A 87 -3.48 -1.86 -17.24
CA SER A 87 -2.43 -0.89 -17.54
C SER A 87 -2.13 0.01 -16.33
N ARG A 88 -1.01 0.72 -16.42
CA ARG A 88 -0.67 1.78 -15.46
C ARG A 88 -1.70 2.92 -15.50
N GLU A 89 -2.17 3.27 -16.67
CA GLU A 89 -3.17 4.33 -16.88
C GLU A 89 -4.46 4.01 -16.14
N GLU A 90 -4.90 2.76 -16.16
CA GLU A 90 -6.06 2.30 -15.38
C GLU A 90 -5.81 2.41 -13.87
N ALA A 91 -4.61 2.02 -13.39
CA ALA A 91 -4.25 2.19 -11.99
C ALA A 91 -4.26 3.67 -11.56
N VAL A 92 -3.79 4.58 -12.43
CA VAL A 92 -3.84 6.03 -12.20
C VAL A 92 -5.29 6.53 -12.12
N GLU A 93 -6.17 6.06 -12.99
CA GLU A 93 -7.59 6.45 -12.95
C GLU A 93 -8.26 5.99 -11.66
N TRP A 94 -7.96 4.79 -11.17
CA TRP A 94 -8.42 4.35 -9.87
C TRP A 94 -7.86 5.25 -8.74
N ALA A 95 -6.57 5.56 -8.77
CA ALA A 95 -5.95 6.42 -7.76
C ALA A 95 -6.56 7.83 -7.72
N ARG A 96 -6.96 8.39 -8.88
CA ARG A 96 -7.65 9.69 -8.95
C ARG A 96 -9.00 9.68 -8.23
N ARG A 97 -9.65 8.55 -8.15
CA ARG A 97 -10.96 8.37 -7.49
C ARG A 97 -10.84 8.05 -6.01
N ALA A 98 -9.64 7.77 -5.52
CA ALA A 98 -9.43 7.47 -4.11
C ALA A 98 -9.87 8.65 -3.23
N PRO A 99 -10.59 8.40 -2.12
CA PRO A 99 -11.11 9.45 -1.25
C PRO A 99 -10.02 10.00 -0.31
N MET A 100 -8.90 10.41 -0.90
CA MET A 100 -7.78 11.01 -0.17
C MET A 100 -7.85 12.52 -0.31
N THR A 101 -7.86 13.21 0.82
CA THR A 101 -7.96 14.67 0.87
C THR A 101 -7.04 15.25 1.93
N GLY A 102 -6.84 16.55 1.86
CA GLY A 102 -6.06 17.30 2.82
C GLY A 102 -4.64 17.61 2.36
N PRO A 103 -3.98 18.54 3.06
CA PRO A 103 -2.63 18.96 2.71
C PRO A 103 -1.65 17.80 2.90
N GLY A 104 -0.78 17.60 1.92
CA GLY A 104 0.25 16.56 1.96
C GLY A 104 -0.23 15.15 1.65
N ALA A 105 -1.53 14.92 1.44
CA ALA A 105 -2.05 13.62 1.03
C ALA A 105 -1.61 13.28 -0.40
N LYS A 106 -1.01 12.11 -0.57
CA LYS A 106 -0.53 11.62 -1.87
C LYS A 106 -0.82 10.14 -2.02
N CYS A 107 -0.99 9.70 -3.24
CA CYS A 107 -1.04 8.31 -3.61
C CYS A 107 0.11 7.99 -4.56
N GLU A 108 1.03 7.15 -4.14
CA GLU A 108 2.12 6.65 -4.96
C GLU A 108 1.70 5.36 -5.64
N ILE A 109 1.94 5.24 -6.93
CA ILE A 109 1.56 4.06 -7.71
C ILE A 109 2.83 3.32 -8.12
N ARG A 110 2.96 2.07 -7.70
CA ARG A 110 4.09 1.20 -8.08
C ARG A 110 3.61 -0.09 -8.70
N ARG A 111 4.23 -0.47 -9.82
CA ARG A 111 4.03 -1.81 -10.39
C ARG A 111 4.64 -2.86 -9.48
N ILE A 112 3.90 -3.90 -9.21
CA ILE A 112 4.39 -5.07 -8.50
C ILE A 112 5.09 -5.97 -9.52
N THR A 113 6.33 -6.38 -9.23
CA THR A 113 7.06 -7.32 -10.07
C THR A 113 6.37 -8.68 -10.05
N SER A 114 6.30 -9.32 -11.22
CA SER A 114 5.78 -10.67 -11.32
C SER A 114 6.87 -11.69 -11.03
N ILE A 115 6.51 -12.83 -10.43
CA ILE A 115 7.47 -13.91 -10.18
C ILE A 115 8.06 -14.49 -11.47
N GLU A 116 7.37 -14.32 -12.60
CA GLU A 116 7.84 -14.72 -13.92
C GLU A 116 9.04 -13.88 -14.41
N GLU A 117 9.25 -12.69 -13.84
CA GLU A 117 10.38 -11.82 -14.19
C GLU A 117 11.70 -12.27 -13.57
N PHE A 118 11.66 -13.19 -12.61
CA PHE A 118 12.85 -13.73 -11.95
C PHE A 118 13.35 -15.02 -12.62
N PRO A 119 14.64 -15.41 -12.41
CA PRO A 119 15.19 -16.64 -12.98
C PRO A 119 14.41 -17.89 -12.53
N GLN A 120 13.78 -18.57 -13.48
CA GLN A 120 12.87 -19.69 -13.18
C GLN A 120 13.60 -21.00 -12.82
N ASP A 121 14.88 -21.09 -13.10
CA ASP A 121 15.76 -22.20 -12.70
C ASP A 121 16.26 -22.10 -11.26
N ASN A 122 16.03 -20.96 -10.59
CA ASN A 122 16.40 -20.76 -9.21
C ASN A 122 15.46 -21.52 -8.26
N VAL A 123 16.04 -22.38 -7.41
CA VAL A 123 15.26 -23.22 -6.48
C VAL A 123 14.39 -22.42 -5.51
N TRP A 124 14.81 -21.24 -5.11
CA TRP A 124 14.05 -20.40 -4.20
C TRP A 124 12.86 -19.74 -4.88
N ILE A 125 13.03 -19.33 -6.15
CA ILE A 125 11.91 -18.83 -6.96
C ILE A 125 10.88 -19.93 -7.21
N GLN A 126 11.31 -21.17 -7.45
CA GLN A 126 10.40 -22.30 -7.60
C GLN A 126 9.60 -22.58 -6.33
N LYS A 127 10.25 -22.51 -5.16
CA LYS A 127 9.58 -22.67 -3.86
C LYS A 127 8.58 -21.53 -3.59
N GLU A 128 8.97 -20.30 -3.88
CA GLU A 128 8.06 -19.17 -3.73
C GLU A 128 6.86 -19.28 -4.67
N ARG A 129 7.08 -19.66 -5.92
CA ARG A 129 6.01 -19.91 -6.89
C ARG A 129 5.00 -20.93 -6.37
N ALA A 130 5.49 -22.09 -5.89
CA ALA A 130 4.63 -23.14 -5.36
C ALA A 130 3.81 -22.65 -4.16
N TRP A 131 4.39 -21.84 -3.30
CA TRP A 131 3.67 -21.24 -2.18
C TRP A 131 2.61 -20.25 -2.64
N ARG A 132 2.92 -19.39 -3.63
CA ARG A 132 1.96 -18.43 -4.20
C ARG A 132 0.79 -19.13 -4.87
N GLU A 133 1.05 -20.21 -5.62
CA GLU A 133 0.02 -21.05 -6.23
C GLU A 133 -0.91 -21.64 -5.17
N ALA A 134 -0.33 -22.22 -4.12
CA ALA A 134 -1.10 -22.85 -3.03
C ALA A 134 -1.95 -21.85 -2.24
N THR A 135 -1.58 -20.58 -2.22
CA THR A 135 -2.26 -19.52 -1.46
C THR A 135 -3.08 -18.55 -2.33
N GLY A 136 -3.17 -18.81 -3.64
CA GLY A 136 -3.94 -17.98 -4.57
C GLY A 136 -3.33 -16.59 -4.82
N GLN A 137 -2.01 -16.47 -4.74
CA GLN A 137 -1.31 -15.18 -4.89
C GLN A 137 -0.64 -14.98 -6.27
N LEU A 138 -0.83 -15.90 -7.18
CA LEU A 138 -0.39 -15.72 -8.58
C LEU A 138 -1.38 -14.92 -9.40
#